data_cc8696d7396d98e7362e55eaa4ded6c8
#
_entry.id   cc8696d7396d98e7362e55eaa4ded6c8
#
_cell.length_a   1.000
_cell.length_b   1.000
_cell.length_c   1.000
_cell.angle_alpha   90.00
_cell.angle_beta   90.00
_cell.angle_gamma   90.00
#
_symmetry.space_group_name_H-M   'P 1'
#
loop_
_entity.id
_entity.type
_entity.pdbx_description
1 polymer ?
#
loop_
_entity_poly.entity_id
_entity_poly.type
_entity_poly.pdbx_seq_one_letter_code
_entity_poly.pdbx_strand_id
1 'polypeptide(L)'
;PAFTVRALARKWGTRRTYLGAGGKGTAFGGACRSATGSQWARAMVCLMAMQGLGKPGVNFGNLQYGAPIDYNFYFPGYGEGGLSGDVETTGAAVQLYQRQPQLPSMNVVAQRITRNRIAEAILDGETHGHPIDPKSINGQFMRFHYPAPGHSRVRMMYKYGGSHFGTVQESNRLADAYRSSELEFVVNQSIWHEGESKFADVILPACTNFERWDIGEWTVAGGYSHHNNGQLNHRVISIQHKCIEPLGESRSDYQIFLSIMHRLGMGTYYSEGMTELDWCRAQFEASDLPGRISWEDFLEKGYYVVPPEDTAKTPQPVAMRWFAEGRRKDVPEPHPLPAGYGTTFREGLQTMSGKIEFEPSSLKMFDDPGRPPVNRYIPSWEGRGTTELYGRFPLQLVTPHPRYSFHTHTDGKDTFINDVEEHRVLVDGYYYWVARMNPRDADARRIAHHDLVRLHNDRGSVICAAALTERLAPGVVQAYASSAVYDPIGEPGRSPD
;
A
#
# COMPACT_ATOMS: atom_id res chain seq x y z
N PRO A 1 -29.52 -12.41 9.25
CA PRO A 1 -30.87 -12.61 8.73
C PRO A 1 -31.29 -11.49 7.77
N ALA A 2 -32.09 -11.81 6.75
CA ALA A 2 -32.50 -10.85 5.72
C ALA A 2 -33.25 -9.64 6.30
N PHE A 3 -34.05 -9.83 7.35
CA PHE A 3 -34.76 -8.73 7.99
C PHE A 3 -33.80 -7.71 8.64
N THR A 4 -32.68 -8.16 9.21
CA THR A 4 -31.65 -7.28 9.78
C THR A 4 -31.00 -6.43 8.70
N VAL A 5 -30.66 -7.04 7.55
CA VAL A 5 -30.09 -6.32 6.41
C VAL A 5 -31.06 -5.26 5.89
N ARG A 6 -32.35 -5.61 5.76
CA ARG A 6 -33.40 -4.65 5.34
C ARG A 6 -33.58 -3.51 6.36
N ALA A 7 -33.54 -3.81 7.66
CA ALA A 7 -33.64 -2.80 8.71
C ALA A 7 -32.44 -1.85 8.67
N LEU A 8 -31.22 -2.36 8.48
CA LEU A 8 -30.02 -1.56 8.30
C LEU A 8 -30.10 -0.67 7.04
N ALA A 9 -30.56 -1.22 5.93
CA ALA A 9 -30.74 -0.45 4.68
C ALA A 9 -31.73 0.71 4.85
N ARG A 10 -32.84 0.50 5.58
CA ARG A 10 -33.79 1.57 5.89
C ARG A 10 -33.18 2.64 6.80
N LYS A 11 -32.43 2.25 7.83
CA LYS A 11 -31.70 3.19 8.68
C LYS A 11 -30.69 4.00 7.88
N TRP A 12 -29.95 3.34 6.99
CA TRP A 12 -29.01 3.99 6.07
C TRP A 12 -29.71 5.07 5.23
N GLY A 13 -30.84 4.75 4.61
CA GLY A 13 -31.57 5.68 3.74
C GLY A 13 -32.23 6.85 4.45
N THR A 14 -32.41 6.80 5.77
CA THR A 14 -33.19 7.77 6.54
C THR A 14 -32.42 8.52 7.61
N ARG A 15 -31.17 8.14 7.89
CA ARG A 15 -30.36 8.73 8.96
C ARG A 15 -29.00 9.12 8.45
N ARG A 16 -28.37 10.09 9.16
CA ARG A 16 -26.95 10.39 8.94
C ARG A 16 -26.14 9.15 9.25
N THR A 17 -25.41 8.66 8.26
CA THR A 17 -24.68 7.40 8.37
C THR A 17 -23.24 7.60 7.92
N TYR A 18 -22.30 7.13 8.72
CA TYR A 18 -20.91 6.99 8.35
C TYR A 18 -20.67 5.59 7.85
N LEU A 19 -20.19 5.45 6.61
CA LEU A 19 -19.84 4.17 6.02
C LEU A 19 -18.34 3.93 6.17
N GLY A 20 -17.98 3.28 7.25
CA GLY A 20 -16.60 2.84 7.48
C GLY A 20 -16.32 1.51 6.79
N ALA A 21 -15.25 1.47 6.05
CA ALA A 21 -14.93 0.34 5.18
C ALA A 21 -13.76 -0.50 5.70
N GLY A 22 -13.80 -0.92 6.92
CA GLY A 22 -12.82 -1.85 7.50
C GLY A 22 -11.36 -1.47 7.19
N GLY A 23 -10.77 -0.58 7.94
CA GLY A 23 -9.46 -0.01 7.68
C GLY A 23 -9.51 1.22 6.76
N LYS A 24 -8.43 1.50 6.06
CA LYS A 24 -8.34 2.65 5.13
C LYS A 24 -9.11 2.44 3.81
N GLY A 25 -10.06 1.54 3.79
CA GLY A 25 -11.01 1.39 2.70
C GLY A 25 -10.44 0.74 1.45
N THR A 26 -10.64 1.35 0.32
CA THR A 26 -10.52 0.73 -0.98
C THR A 26 -9.10 0.40 -1.42
N ALA A 27 -8.11 1.17 -1.03
CA ALA A 27 -6.75 1.05 -1.58
C ALA A 27 -5.81 0.17 -0.74
N PHE A 28 -5.88 0.22 0.59
CA PHE A 28 -4.82 -0.31 1.45
C PHE A 28 -5.26 -1.37 2.46
N GLY A 29 -6.44 -1.91 2.36
CA GLY A 29 -6.83 -2.93 3.30
C GLY A 29 -8.30 -3.24 3.33
N GLY A 30 -8.72 -3.90 4.39
CA GLY A 30 -10.11 -4.26 4.59
C GLY A 30 -10.60 -5.32 3.63
N ALA A 31 -11.91 -5.36 3.47
CA ALA A 31 -12.60 -6.41 2.70
C ALA A 31 -12.24 -6.43 1.21
N CYS A 32 -11.68 -5.35 0.66
CA CYS A 32 -11.26 -5.33 -0.75
C CYS A 32 -10.09 -6.28 -1.05
N ARG A 33 -9.33 -6.70 -0.05
CA ARG A 33 -8.24 -7.68 -0.20
C ARG A 33 -8.72 -9.14 -0.09
N SER A 34 -10.00 -9.36 0.15
CA SER A 34 -10.56 -10.71 0.11
C SER A 34 -10.72 -11.22 -1.31
N ALA A 35 -10.96 -12.52 -1.48
CA ALA A 35 -11.13 -13.16 -2.79
C ALA A 35 -12.19 -12.47 -3.68
N THR A 36 -13.27 -11.98 -3.08
CA THR A 36 -14.36 -11.27 -3.75
C THR A 36 -14.38 -9.77 -3.43
N GLY A 37 -13.24 -9.23 -3.04
CA GLY A 37 -13.11 -7.85 -2.56
C GLY A 37 -13.48 -6.78 -3.58
N SER A 38 -13.32 -7.06 -4.88
CA SER A 38 -13.80 -6.16 -5.94
C SER A 38 -15.31 -5.95 -5.92
N GLN A 39 -16.09 -6.98 -5.58
CA GLN A 39 -17.53 -6.87 -5.42
C GLN A 39 -17.91 -6.00 -4.23
N TRP A 40 -17.22 -6.19 -3.12
CA TRP A 40 -17.40 -5.37 -1.94
C TRP A 40 -17.07 -3.88 -2.24
N ALA A 41 -15.94 -3.60 -2.87
CA ALA A 41 -15.55 -2.23 -3.21
C ALA A 41 -16.58 -1.55 -4.14
N ARG A 42 -17.05 -2.27 -5.16
CA ARG A 42 -18.11 -1.77 -6.06
C ARG A 42 -19.42 -1.53 -5.32
N ALA A 43 -19.81 -2.43 -4.42
CA ALA A 43 -21.01 -2.27 -3.60
C ALA A 43 -20.95 -1.00 -2.75
N MET A 44 -19.76 -0.68 -2.18
CA MET A 44 -19.55 0.55 -1.43
C MET A 44 -19.76 1.79 -2.30
N VAL A 45 -19.19 1.82 -3.51
CA VAL A 45 -19.38 2.92 -4.46
C VAL A 45 -20.85 3.06 -4.84
N CYS A 46 -21.53 1.96 -5.12
CA CYS A 46 -22.97 1.98 -5.45
C CYS A 46 -23.83 2.51 -4.29
N LEU A 47 -23.56 2.08 -3.05
CA LEU A 47 -24.26 2.58 -1.86
C LEU A 47 -24.08 4.09 -1.70
N MET A 48 -22.85 4.59 -1.85
CA MET A 48 -22.58 6.03 -1.77
C MET A 48 -23.23 6.81 -2.92
N ALA A 49 -23.23 6.24 -4.13
CA ALA A 49 -23.91 6.85 -5.26
C ALA A 49 -25.42 6.96 -5.03
N MET A 50 -26.06 5.96 -4.44
CA MET A 50 -27.48 5.99 -4.07
C MET A 50 -27.80 7.07 -3.03
N GLN A 51 -26.86 7.47 -2.21
CA GLN A 51 -26.97 8.59 -1.26
C GLN A 51 -26.69 9.95 -1.91
N GLY A 52 -26.21 9.97 -3.14
CA GLY A 52 -25.85 11.19 -3.85
C GLY A 52 -24.39 11.60 -3.56
N LEU A 53 -23.46 10.73 -3.87
CA LEU A 53 -22.01 10.99 -3.71
C LEU A 53 -21.61 12.36 -4.31
N GLY A 54 -20.87 13.13 -3.54
CA GLY A 54 -20.46 14.49 -3.88
C GLY A 54 -21.39 15.59 -3.35
N LYS A 55 -22.55 15.25 -2.80
CA LYS A 55 -23.36 16.19 -2.03
C LYS A 55 -22.74 16.43 -0.65
N PRO A 56 -22.98 17.59 -0.02
CA PRO A 56 -22.50 17.84 1.33
C PRO A 56 -22.84 16.72 2.31
N GLY A 57 -21.85 16.19 3.02
CA GLY A 57 -22.02 15.09 3.95
C GLY A 57 -22.11 13.69 3.34
N VAL A 58 -22.02 13.56 2.02
CA VAL A 58 -22.01 12.26 1.32
C VAL A 58 -20.63 12.02 0.72
N ASN A 59 -19.85 11.18 1.39
CA ASN A 59 -18.46 10.91 1.03
C ASN A 59 -18.10 9.43 1.33
N PHE A 60 -16.89 9.01 0.94
CA PHE A 60 -16.36 7.67 1.14
C PHE A 60 -15.89 7.40 2.59
N GLY A 61 -16.67 7.70 3.59
CA GLY A 61 -16.33 7.40 4.97
C GLY A 61 -15.00 8.04 5.40
N ASN A 62 -14.09 7.25 5.94
CA ASN A 62 -12.78 7.71 6.40
C ASN A 62 -11.74 7.89 5.28
N LEU A 63 -12.13 7.71 4.04
CA LEU A 63 -11.27 7.94 2.90
C LEU A 63 -11.43 9.37 2.43
N GLN A 64 -10.35 10.09 2.46
CA GLN A 64 -10.28 11.44 1.90
C GLN A 64 -9.63 11.45 0.52
N TYR A 65 -9.54 10.30 -0.12
CA TYR A 65 -9.09 10.20 -1.50
C TYR A 65 -9.97 11.05 -2.40
N GLY A 66 -9.36 11.94 -3.13
CA GLY A 66 -10.08 12.88 -3.97
C GLY A 66 -10.88 13.92 -3.19
N ALA A 67 -10.68 14.06 -1.88
CA ALA A 67 -11.13 15.24 -1.18
C ALA A 67 -10.27 16.42 -1.65
N PRO A 68 -10.89 17.50 -2.11
CA PRO A 68 -10.15 18.70 -2.45
C PRO A 68 -9.37 19.18 -1.23
N ILE A 69 -8.24 19.80 -1.49
CA ILE A 69 -7.46 20.47 -0.46
C ILE A 69 -8.31 21.61 0.06
N ASP A 70 -8.45 21.69 1.37
CA ASP A 70 -9.27 22.70 2.03
C ASP A 70 -8.51 24.01 2.30
N TYR A 71 -7.37 24.18 1.65
CA TYR A 71 -6.56 25.40 1.72
C TYR A 71 -5.81 25.64 0.41
N ASN A 72 -5.68 26.90 0.06
CA ASN A 72 -4.96 27.33 -1.12
C ASN A 72 -3.48 27.52 -0.82
N PHE A 73 -2.75 26.43 -0.86
CA PHE A 73 -1.32 26.40 -0.62
C PHE A 73 -0.68 25.31 -1.46
N TYR A 74 0.38 25.64 -2.16
CA TYR A 74 1.12 24.73 -2.98
C TYR A 74 2.40 24.23 -2.29
N PHE A 75 2.59 22.93 -2.31
CA PHE A 75 3.84 22.27 -2.02
C PHE A 75 4.10 21.19 -3.09
N PRO A 76 5.31 21.10 -3.68
CA PRO A 76 5.57 20.16 -4.76
C PRO A 76 5.40 18.72 -4.30
N GLY A 77 4.70 17.94 -5.13
CA GLY A 77 4.51 16.53 -4.83
C GLY A 77 3.41 15.90 -5.67
N TYR A 78 3.36 14.60 -5.63
CA TYR A 78 2.33 13.78 -6.27
C TYR A 78 2.16 12.46 -5.53
N GLY A 79 1.12 11.74 -5.89
CA GLY A 79 0.73 10.54 -5.19
C GLY A 79 1.74 9.40 -5.24
N GLU A 80 1.49 8.41 -4.40
CA GLU A 80 2.36 7.29 -4.09
C GLU A 80 3.03 6.60 -5.29
N GLY A 81 2.37 6.45 -6.38
CA GLY A 81 2.96 5.75 -7.50
C GLY A 81 3.96 6.56 -8.32
N GLY A 82 4.14 7.84 -8.01
CA GLY A 82 5.27 8.60 -8.53
C GLY A 82 6.61 7.93 -8.28
N LEU A 83 6.71 7.16 -7.21
CA LEU A 83 7.87 6.34 -6.91
C LEU A 83 8.13 5.26 -7.96
N SER A 84 7.11 4.79 -8.64
CA SER A 84 7.27 3.83 -9.75
C SER A 84 7.68 4.46 -11.07
N GLY A 85 7.76 5.78 -11.14
CA GLY A 85 8.06 6.53 -12.34
C GLY A 85 6.90 6.61 -13.34
N ASP A 86 5.73 6.14 -12.97
CA ASP A 86 4.52 6.20 -13.81
C ASP A 86 3.57 7.29 -13.30
N VAL A 87 3.93 8.53 -13.54
CA VAL A 87 3.16 9.71 -13.11
C VAL A 87 1.74 9.69 -13.68
N GLU A 88 1.57 9.26 -14.91
CA GLU A 88 0.26 9.24 -15.54
C GLU A 88 -0.67 8.20 -14.93
N THR A 89 -0.21 6.96 -14.77
CA THR A 89 -1.02 5.90 -14.14
C THR A 89 -1.31 6.24 -12.70
N THR A 90 -0.33 6.74 -12.02
CA THR A 90 -0.44 7.13 -10.62
C THR A 90 -1.38 8.29 -10.43
N GLY A 91 -1.19 9.34 -11.20
CA GLY A 91 -2.01 10.51 -11.10
C GLY A 91 -3.47 10.25 -11.41
N ALA A 92 -3.76 9.36 -12.37
CA ALA A 92 -5.13 8.98 -12.68
C ALA A 92 -5.77 8.09 -11.59
N ALA A 93 -4.97 7.25 -10.96
CA ALA A 93 -5.44 6.29 -9.95
C ALA A 93 -5.53 6.89 -8.56
N VAL A 94 -4.68 7.87 -8.26
CA VAL A 94 -4.49 8.28 -6.90
C VAL A 94 -5.01 9.67 -6.70
N GLN A 95 -4.27 10.58 -6.46
CA GLN A 95 -4.74 11.71 -5.73
C GLN A 95 -4.25 12.98 -6.37
N LEU A 96 -5.14 13.58 -7.04
CA LEU A 96 -4.96 14.97 -7.45
C LEU A 96 -4.60 15.88 -6.27
N TYR A 97 -4.79 15.39 -5.06
CA TYR A 97 -4.74 16.19 -3.84
C TYR A 97 -3.70 15.71 -2.84
N GLN A 98 -3.01 14.64 -3.16
CA GLN A 98 -1.94 14.14 -2.30
C GLN A 98 -0.65 14.91 -2.60
N ARG A 99 -0.13 15.56 -1.60
CA ARG A 99 1.07 16.37 -1.69
C ARG A 99 2.23 15.66 -1.01
N GLN A 100 3.09 15.09 -1.80
CA GLN A 100 4.34 14.52 -1.33
C GLN A 100 5.48 15.18 -2.08
N PRO A 101 6.55 15.56 -1.41
CA PRO A 101 7.70 16.14 -2.07
C PRO A 101 8.43 15.07 -2.87
N GLN A 102 8.13 15.01 -4.13
CA GLN A 102 8.74 14.08 -5.09
C GLN A 102 8.98 14.79 -6.39
N LEU A 103 10.09 14.50 -7.03
CA LEU A 103 10.35 14.96 -8.38
C LEU A 103 9.63 14.03 -9.37
N PRO A 104 8.87 14.57 -10.32
CA PRO A 104 8.24 13.78 -11.36
C PRO A 104 9.27 12.98 -12.16
N SER A 105 9.02 11.70 -12.32
CA SER A 105 9.81 10.84 -13.18
C SER A 105 8.91 10.04 -14.11
N MET A 106 9.46 9.61 -15.24
CA MET A 106 8.74 8.81 -16.24
C MET A 106 9.41 7.46 -16.37
N ASN A 107 8.67 6.38 -16.14
CA ASN A 107 9.15 5.06 -16.47
C ASN A 107 8.86 4.77 -17.94
N VAL A 108 9.91 4.75 -18.74
CA VAL A 108 9.81 4.47 -20.20
C VAL A 108 9.74 2.98 -20.52
N VAL A 109 9.95 2.11 -19.53
CA VAL A 109 9.91 0.66 -19.71
C VAL A 109 8.46 0.19 -19.64
N ALA A 110 7.96 -0.31 -20.75
CA ALA A 110 6.58 -0.83 -20.85
C ALA A 110 6.38 -2.19 -20.15
N GLN A 111 7.48 -2.91 -19.89
CA GLN A 111 7.42 -4.22 -19.25
C GLN A 111 7.05 -4.10 -17.76
N ARG A 112 6.15 -4.96 -17.31
CA ARG A 112 5.73 -5.02 -15.90
C ARG A 112 5.46 -6.44 -15.44
N ILE A 113 5.58 -6.66 -14.14
CA ILE A 113 5.24 -7.92 -13.47
C ILE A 113 4.26 -7.61 -12.36
N THR A 114 3.20 -8.38 -12.24
CA THR A 114 2.31 -8.28 -11.09
C THR A 114 3.08 -8.71 -9.83
N ARG A 115 3.03 -7.89 -8.78
CA ARG A 115 3.80 -8.13 -7.55
C ARG A 115 3.66 -9.54 -6.99
N ASN A 116 2.46 -10.11 -7.00
CA ASN A 116 2.20 -11.46 -6.51
C ASN A 116 2.65 -12.56 -7.47
N ARG A 117 3.23 -12.22 -8.63
CA ARG A 117 3.66 -13.16 -9.68
C ARG A 117 5.12 -13.01 -10.03
N ILE A 118 5.92 -12.43 -9.14
CA ILE A 118 7.36 -12.29 -9.34
C ILE A 118 8.03 -13.67 -9.40
N ALA A 119 7.63 -14.59 -8.53
CA ALA A 119 8.16 -15.94 -8.52
C ALA A 119 7.88 -16.68 -9.85
N GLU A 120 6.64 -16.57 -10.38
CA GLU A 120 6.31 -17.15 -11.71
C GLU A 120 7.11 -16.49 -12.83
N ALA A 121 7.23 -15.16 -12.80
CA ALA A 121 8.00 -14.44 -13.83
C ALA A 121 9.45 -14.90 -13.91
N ILE A 122 10.05 -15.26 -12.79
CA ILE A 122 11.42 -15.75 -12.71
C ILE A 122 11.47 -17.24 -13.08
N LEU A 123 10.71 -18.09 -12.38
CA LEU A 123 10.80 -19.56 -12.51
C LEU A 123 10.22 -20.08 -13.82
N ASP A 124 9.06 -19.58 -14.21
CA ASP A 124 8.35 -20.04 -15.41
C ASP A 124 8.77 -19.20 -16.64
N GLY A 125 9.37 -18.03 -16.42
CA GLY A 125 9.85 -17.10 -17.44
C GLY A 125 8.74 -16.35 -18.16
N GLU A 126 7.49 -16.56 -17.77
CA GLU A 126 6.33 -15.85 -18.32
C GLU A 126 5.25 -15.67 -17.26
N THR A 127 4.50 -14.60 -17.36
CA THR A 127 3.32 -14.36 -16.53
C THR A 127 2.41 -13.31 -17.17
N HIS A 128 1.30 -13.01 -16.53
CA HIS A 128 0.39 -11.99 -17.01
C HIS A 128 -0.31 -11.27 -15.86
N GLY A 129 -0.93 -10.15 -16.16
CA GLY A 129 -1.72 -9.38 -15.20
C GLY A 129 -2.72 -8.46 -15.90
N HIS A 130 -3.43 -7.70 -15.11
CA HIS A 130 -4.34 -6.64 -15.55
C HIS A 130 -4.03 -5.36 -14.76
N PRO A 131 -4.30 -4.19 -15.32
CA PRO A 131 -4.71 -3.89 -16.71
C PRO A 131 -3.50 -3.76 -17.63
N ILE A 132 -3.70 -3.87 -18.94
CA ILE A 132 -2.69 -3.49 -19.92
C ILE A 132 -2.54 -1.97 -20.00
N ASP A 133 -3.66 -1.28 -19.88
CA ASP A 133 -3.70 0.18 -19.76
C ASP A 133 -4.81 0.60 -18.79
N PRO A 134 -4.46 1.12 -17.60
CA PRO A 134 -5.44 1.52 -16.59
C PRO A 134 -6.23 2.78 -16.97
N LYS A 135 -5.77 3.58 -17.93
CA LYS A 135 -6.43 4.80 -18.39
C LYS A 135 -7.45 4.52 -19.49
N SER A 136 -7.26 3.48 -20.26
CA SER A 136 -8.19 3.09 -21.31
C SER A 136 -9.37 2.35 -20.71
N ILE A 137 -10.58 2.75 -21.10
CA ILE A 137 -11.82 2.06 -20.69
C ILE A 137 -11.77 0.57 -21.07
N ASN A 138 -11.22 0.24 -22.21
CA ASN A 138 -11.07 -1.13 -22.65
C ASN A 138 -9.80 -1.78 -22.08
N GLY A 139 -8.70 -1.07 -22.05
CA GLY A 139 -7.39 -1.57 -21.61
C GLY A 139 -7.36 -2.03 -20.16
N GLN A 140 -8.23 -1.47 -19.28
CA GLN A 140 -8.33 -1.91 -17.88
C GLN A 140 -8.79 -3.36 -17.72
N PHE A 141 -9.44 -3.95 -18.71
CA PHE A 141 -9.88 -5.34 -18.76
C PHE A 141 -9.03 -6.23 -19.66
N MET A 142 -8.00 -5.68 -20.29
CA MET A 142 -7.07 -6.43 -21.12
C MET A 142 -5.85 -6.85 -20.32
N ARG A 143 -5.33 -8.04 -20.65
CA ARG A 143 -4.12 -8.56 -20.01
C ARG A 143 -2.87 -7.95 -20.62
N PHE A 144 -1.90 -7.63 -19.78
CA PHE A 144 -0.51 -7.55 -20.22
C PHE A 144 0.16 -8.91 -20.04
N HIS A 145 1.15 -9.16 -20.86
CA HIS A 145 2.00 -10.36 -20.81
C HIS A 145 3.42 -9.96 -20.43
N TYR A 146 4.05 -10.85 -19.69
CA TYR A 146 5.47 -10.76 -19.37
C TYR A 146 6.17 -12.03 -19.91
N PRO A 147 7.30 -11.92 -20.60
CA PRO A 147 7.94 -10.69 -21.07
C PRO A 147 7.06 -9.90 -22.05
N ALA A 148 7.15 -8.58 -22.01
CA ALA A 148 6.48 -7.76 -23.02
C ALA A 148 7.16 -7.94 -24.40
N PRO A 149 6.45 -7.79 -25.51
CA PRO A 149 7.06 -7.91 -26.84
C PRO A 149 8.30 -7.03 -27.00
N GLY A 150 9.40 -7.64 -27.41
CA GLY A 150 10.70 -6.95 -27.58
C GLY A 150 11.52 -6.78 -26.30
N HIS A 151 11.04 -7.25 -25.15
CA HIS A 151 11.77 -7.21 -23.88
C HIS A 151 12.32 -8.59 -23.49
N SER A 152 13.45 -8.59 -22.81
CA SER A 152 14.03 -9.79 -22.21
C SER A 152 13.34 -10.12 -20.87
N ARG A 153 13.55 -11.37 -20.43
CA ARG A 153 13.24 -11.77 -19.05
C ARG A 153 14.07 -11.00 -18.05
N VAL A 154 13.53 -10.82 -16.85
CA VAL A 154 14.27 -10.26 -15.69
C VAL A 154 15.37 -11.25 -15.30
N ARG A 155 16.59 -10.75 -15.19
CA ARG A 155 17.78 -11.51 -14.76
C ARG A 155 18.45 -10.89 -13.53
N MET A 156 18.06 -9.67 -13.18
CA MET A 156 18.55 -8.96 -12.02
C MET A 156 17.38 -8.41 -11.20
N MET A 157 17.48 -8.50 -9.89
CA MET A 157 16.53 -7.85 -8.99
C MET A 157 17.25 -6.85 -8.08
N TYR A 158 16.79 -5.60 -8.11
CA TYR A 158 17.18 -4.60 -7.14
C TYR A 158 16.03 -4.42 -6.16
N LYS A 159 16.18 -4.98 -4.97
CA LYS A 159 15.19 -4.87 -3.90
C LYS A 159 15.49 -3.65 -3.05
N TYR A 160 14.53 -2.77 -2.96
CA TYR A 160 14.62 -1.49 -2.28
C TYR A 160 13.53 -1.34 -1.22
N GLY A 161 13.92 -0.96 -0.01
CA GLY A 161 13.01 -0.80 1.14
C GLY A 161 12.36 -2.13 1.57
N GLY A 162 11.57 -2.16 2.57
CA GLY A 162 10.84 -3.23 3.24
C GLY A 162 10.83 -4.67 2.67
N SER A 163 10.60 -5.70 3.46
CA SER A 163 10.67 -7.09 3.00
C SER A 163 9.58 -7.47 2.00
N HIS A 164 9.97 -8.02 0.87
CA HIS A 164 9.07 -8.63 -0.09
C HIS A 164 8.64 -10.03 0.37
N PHE A 165 9.56 -10.81 0.92
CA PHE A 165 9.27 -12.10 1.55
C PHE A 165 8.17 -11.99 2.61
N GLY A 166 8.24 -10.97 3.45
CA GLY A 166 7.29 -10.74 4.52
C GLY A 166 5.92 -10.21 4.08
N THR A 167 5.74 -9.87 2.81
CA THR A 167 4.52 -9.19 2.33
C THR A 167 3.82 -9.87 1.17
N VAL A 168 4.40 -10.89 0.57
CA VAL A 168 3.79 -11.67 -0.52
C VAL A 168 3.41 -13.07 -0.05
N GLN A 169 2.51 -13.69 -0.80
CA GLN A 169 2.11 -15.06 -0.59
C GLN A 169 3.17 -16.01 -1.16
N GLU A 170 3.17 -17.26 -0.68
CA GLU A 170 4.01 -18.35 -1.18
C GLU A 170 5.52 -18.05 -1.04
N SER A 171 5.95 -17.67 0.16
CA SER A 171 7.35 -17.32 0.46
C SER A 171 8.34 -18.40 0.02
N ASN A 172 7.98 -19.69 0.13
CA ASN A 172 8.83 -20.79 -0.31
C ASN A 172 9.07 -20.77 -1.83
N ARG A 173 8.04 -20.51 -2.63
CA ARG A 173 8.18 -20.35 -4.09
C ARG A 173 9.02 -19.13 -4.45
N LEU A 174 8.90 -18.06 -3.66
CA LEU A 174 9.77 -16.88 -3.83
C LEU A 174 11.23 -17.21 -3.50
N ALA A 175 11.48 -18.03 -2.46
CA ALA A 175 12.83 -18.51 -2.15
C ALA A 175 13.41 -19.35 -3.29
N ASP A 176 12.62 -20.22 -3.91
CA ASP A 176 13.03 -20.98 -5.10
C ASP A 176 13.38 -20.03 -6.26
N ALA A 177 12.62 -18.94 -6.45
CA ALA A 177 12.91 -17.95 -7.47
C ALA A 177 14.23 -17.20 -7.23
N TYR A 178 14.49 -16.81 -5.99
CA TYR A 178 15.76 -16.15 -5.62
C TYR A 178 16.99 -17.06 -5.77
N ARG A 179 16.80 -18.37 -5.73
CA ARG A 179 17.87 -19.36 -5.91
C ARG A 179 17.99 -19.88 -7.34
N SER A 180 17.05 -19.50 -8.18
CA SER A 180 17.04 -19.94 -9.58
C SER A 180 18.22 -19.34 -10.34
N SER A 181 18.83 -20.13 -11.21
CA SER A 181 19.84 -19.65 -12.16
C SER A 181 19.29 -18.63 -13.17
N GLU A 182 17.96 -18.52 -13.29
CA GLU A 182 17.32 -17.51 -14.13
C GLU A 182 17.46 -16.08 -13.55
N LEU A 183 17.64 -15.97 -12.23
CA LEU A 183 17.90 -14.72 -11.55
C LEU A 183 19.40 -14.64 -11.19
N GLU A 184 20.16 -13.91 -12.02
CA GLU A 184 21.62 -13.93 -11.98
C GLU A 184 22.23 -13.04 -10.91
N PHE A 185 21.51 -12.00 -10.47
CA PHE A 185 22.05 -11.01 -9.54
C PHE A 185 20.97 -10.34 -8.71
N VAL A 186 21.18 -10.30 -7.40
CA VAL A 186 20.23 -9.70 -6.45
C VAL A 186 20.92 -8.66 -5.59
N VAL A 187 20.39 -7.44 -5.58
CA VAL A 187 20.79 -6.37 -4.68
C VAL A 187 19.68 -6.14 -3.66
N ASN A 188 20.03 -6.08 -2.38
CA ASN A 188 19.14 -5.65 -1.33
C ASN A 188 19.64 -4.34 -0.71
N GLN A 189 18.80 -3.30 -0.77
CA GLN A 189 19.02 -2.01 -0.13
C GLN A 189 17.94 -1.79 0.91
N SER A 190 18.31 -1.80 2.18
CA SER A 190 17.35 -1.60 3.28
C SER A 190 18.06 -1.09 4.53
N ILE A 191 17.27 -0.51 5.43
CA ILE A 191 17.72 -0.12 6.78
C ILE A 191 17.80 -1.31 7.74
N TRP A 192 17.25 -2.46 7.35
CA TRP A 192 17.21 -3.70 8.15
C TRP A 192 17.74 -4.88 7.35
N HIS A 193 18.33 -5.84 8.07
CA HIS A 193 18.64 -7.14 7.50
C HIS A 193 17.36 -7.97 7.44
N GLU A 194 16.73 -7.97 6.28
CA GLU A 194 15.43 -8.60 6.01
C GLU A 194 15.58 -10.00 5.41
N GLY A 195 14.45 -10.67 5.13
CA GLY A 195 14.44 -11.97 4.49
C GLY A 195 15.21 -12.01 3.18
N GLU A 196 15.06 -11.00 2.35
CA GLU A 196 15.77 -10.85 1.07
C GLU A 196 17.28 -10.74 1.23
N SER A 197 17.75 -10.17 2.32
CA SER A 197 19.19 -10.03 2.57
C SER A 197 19.92 -11.37 2.61
N LYS A 198 19.22 -12.45 2.96
CA LYS A 198 19.75 -13.81 2.98
C LYS A 198 20.01 -14.39 1.58
N PHE A 199 19.42 -13.79 0.55
CA PHE A 199 19.50 -14.23 -0.84
C PHE A 199 20.24 -13.22 -1.73
N ALA A 200 20.63 -12.07 -1.19
CA ALA A 200 21.26 -11.02 -1.96
C ALA A 200 22.75 -11.32 -2.21
N ASP A 201 23.22 -11.04 -3.42
CA ASP A 201 24.63 -11.04 -3.78
C ASP A 201 25.34 -9.80 -3.22
N VAL A 202 24.60 -8.69 -3.14
CA VAL A 202 25.09 -7.42 -2.58
C VAL A 202 24.05 -6.83 -1.64
N ILE A 203 24.48 -6.47 -0.44
CA ILE A 203 23.70 -5.73 0.54
C ILE A 203 24.23 -4.30 0.62
N LEU A 204 23.34 -3.32 0.42
CA LEU A 204 23.62 -1.90 0.54
C LEU A 204 22.87 -1.36 1.77
N PRO A 205 23.56 -1.12 2.89
CA PRO A 205 22.93 -0.61 4.09
C PRO A 205 22.47 0.84 3.88
N ALA A 206 21.18 1.08 4.09
CA ALA A 206 20.59 2.40 3.97
C ALA A 206 20.47 3.09 5.34
N CYS A 207 20.54 4.41 5.33
CA CYS A 207 20.32 5.25 6.50
C CYS A 207 18.86 5.21 6.97
N THR A 208 18.69 5.39 8.27
CA THR A 208 17.40 5.77 8.85
C THR A 208 17.09 7.25 8.60
N ASN A 209 15.87 7.66 8.95
CA ASN A 209 15.47 9.06 8.83
C ASN A 209 16.30 10.02 9.71
N PHE A 210 16.85 9.54 10.82
CA PHE A 210 17.69 10.38 11.70
C PHE A 210 19.06 10.71 11.11
N GLU A 211 19.48 10.00 10.09
CA GLU A 211 20.81 10.05 9.50
C GLU A 211 20.86 10.81 8.17
N ARG A 212 19.73 11.37 7.72
CA ARG A 212 19.63 12.09 6.45
C ARG A 212 18.69 13.30 6.52
N TRP A 213 18.78 14.18 5.52
CA TRP A 213 17.83 15.27 5.32
C TRP A 213 16.62 14.82 4.50
N ASP A 214 15.45 15.37 4.81
CA ASP A 214 14.25 15.19 4.03
C ASP A 214 13.26 16.33 4.29
N ILE A 215 12.28 16.51 3.42
CA ILE A 215 11.23 17.51 3.58
C ILE A 215 9.87 16.90 3.21
N GLY A 216 8.81 17.29 3.89
CA GLY A 216 7.50 16.71 3.63
C GLY A 216 6.33 17.49 4.20
N GLU A 217 5.14 17.19 3.71
CA GLU A 217 3.87 17.75 4.20
C GLU A 217 3.49 17.28 5.60
N TRP A 218 4.14 16.27 6.12
CA TRP A 218 3.88 15.75 7.45
C TRP A 218 5.10 15.06 8.00
N THR A 219 5.19 15.09 9.30
CA THR A 219 6.18 14.31 10.01
C THR A 219 5.69 12.87 10.13
N VAL A 220 6.13 12.01 9.25
CA VAL A 220 5.96 10.59 9.43
C VAL A 220 7.30 10.01 9.80
N ALA A 221 7.45 9.67 11.05
CA ALA A 221 8.58 8.86 11.47
C ALA A 221 8.58 7.58 10.61
N GLY A 222 9.64 7.35 9.86
CA GLY A 222 9.72 6.19 8.99
C GLY A 222 9.62 6.46 7.48
N GLY A 223 9.34 7.69 7.05
CA GLY A 223 9.35 8.06 5.62
C GLY A 223 8.32 7.37 4.75
N TYR A 224 7.29 6.76 5.33
CA TYR A 224 6.27 6.01 4.61
C TYR A 224 4.97 6.82 4.52
N SER A 225 5.00 7.81 3.70
CA SER A 225 3.93 8.80 3.58
C SER A 225 2.64 8.24 2.97
N HIS A 226 2.72 7.25 2.11
CA HIS A 226 1.54 6.72 1.43
C HIS A 226 0.51 6.09 2.38
N HIS A 227 0.93 5.66 3.56
CA HIS A 227 0.00 5.16 4.57
C HIS A 227 -0.84 6.26 5.19
N ASN A 228 -0.49 7.49 4.94
CA ASN A 228 -1.19 8.66 5.44
C ASN A 228 -2.11 9.28 4.40
N ASN A 229 -2.42 8.55 3.37
CA ASN A 229 -3.31 9.00 2.31
C ASN A 229 -4.68 9.50 2.80
N GLY A 230 -5.11 9.10 3.98
CA GLY A 230 -6.31 9.63 4.60
C GLY A 230 -6.12 11.00 5.28
N GLN A 231 -4.94 11.59 5.20
CA GLN A 231 -4.57 12.81 5.89
C GLN A 231 -4.26 13.94 4.90
N LEU A 232 -5.04 14.01 3.87
CA LEU A 232 -4.84 14.97 2.78
C LEU A 232 -4.93 16.43 3.21
N ASN A 233 -5.54 16.70 4.36
CA ASN A 233 -5.68 18.04 4.91
C ASN A 233 -4.62 18.33 5.98
N HIS A 234 -3.50 17.67 5.89
CA HIS A 234 -2.37 17.97 6.75
C HIS A 234 -1.81 19.33 6.37
N ARG A 235 -1.79 20.22 7.33
CA ARG A 235 -1.34 21.59 7.14
C ARG A 235 0.08 21.83 7.64
N VAL A 236 0.80 20.78 7.99
CA VAL A 236 2.16 20.90 8.50
C VAL A 236 3.14 20.50 7.38
N ILE A 237 4.01 21.44 7.03
CA ILE A 237 5.18 21.18 6.22
C ILE A 237 6.36 21.10 7.18
N SER A 238 7.15 20.07 7.11
CA SER A 238 8.28 19.88 8.01
C SER A 238 9.56 19.58 7.25
N ILE A 239 10.67 20.08 7.78
CA ILE A 239 12.00 19.62 7.40
C ILE A 239 12.44 18.56 8.39
N GLN A 240 12.93 17.44 7.89
CA GLN A 240 13.51 16.40 8.69
C GLN A 240 15.03 16.65 8.78
N HIS A 241 15.48 16.97 9.96
CA HIS A 241 16.88 17.25 10.21
C HIS A 241 17.70 15.95 10.25
N LYS A 242 18.86 15.98 9.66
CA LYS A 242 19.89 14.98 9.93
C LYS A 242 20.37 15.16 11.36
N CYS A 243 20.01 14.26 12.24
CA CYS A 243 20.29 14.36 13.67
C CYS A 243 21.62 13.74 14.07
N ILE A 244 22.06 12.71 13.35
CA ILE A 244 23.30 11.97 13.59
C ILE A 244 23.98 11.66 12.25
N GLU A 245 25.28 11.38 12.30
CA GLU A 245 25.98 10.83 11.14
C GLU A 245 25.54 9.38 10.88
N PRO A 246 25.59 8.93 9.62
CA PRO A 246 25.29 7.55 9.27
C PRO A 246 26.08 6.54 10.10
N LEU A 247 25.40 5.53 10.62
CA LEU A 247 26.00 4.50 11.45
C LEU A 247 26.68 3.43 10.57
N GLY A 248 27.91 3.05 10.95
CA GLY A 248 28.68 2.03 10.23
C GLY A 248 28.96 2.44 8.79
N GLU A 249 28.61 1.59 7.84
CA GLU A 249 28.78 1.85 6.39
C GLU A 249 27.48 2.31 5.71
N SER A 250 26.46 2.61 6.49
CA SER A 250 25.17 3.05 5.94
C SER A 250 25.30 4.39 5.20
N ARG A 251 24.49 4.54 4.17
CA ARG A 251 24.38 5.78 3.38
C ARG A 251 22.93 6.07 3.12
N SER A 252 22.63 7.33 2.87
CA SER A 252 21.27 7.65 2.40
C SER A 252 20.99 7.00 1.04
N ASP A 253 19.72 6.76 0.76
CA ASP A 253 19.30 6.24 -0.55
C ASP A 253 19.82 7.12 -1.69
N TYR A 254 19.78 8.44 -1.48
CA TYR A 254 20.30 9.40 -2.45
C TYR A 254 21.80 9.17 -2.73
N GLN A 255 22.61 9.02 -1.69
CA GLN A 255 24.05 8.79 -1.84
C GLN A 255 24.39 7.43 -2.43
N ILE A 256 23.61 6.39 -2.11
CA ILE A 256 23.75 5.05 -2.72
C ILE A 256 23.52 5.15 -4.22
N PHE A 257 22.37 5.71 -4.63
CA PHE A 257 22.06 5.85 -6.04
C PHE A 257 23.01 6.80 -6.76
N LEU A 258 23.40 7.91 -6.14
CA LEU A 258 24.41 8.81 -6.71
C LEU A 258 25.74 8.09 -6.97
N SER A 259 26.18 7.25 -6.03
CA SER A 259 27.39 6.45 -6.20
C SER A 259 27.30 5.46 -7.37
N ILE A 260 26.14 4.85 -7.57
CA ILE A 260 25.87 3.98 -8.72
C ILE A 260 25.87 4.80 -10.02
N MET A 261 25.19 5.93 -10.03
CA MET A 261 25.07 6.80 -11.21
C MET A 261 26.42 7.39 -11.62
N HIS A 262 27.30 7.71 -10.65
CA HIS A 262 28.68 8.12 -10.96
C HIS A 262 29.45 7.04 -11.73
N ARG A 263 29.33 5.77 -11.32
CA ARG A 263 29.98 4.66 -12.03
C ARG A 263 29.42 4.40 -13.42
N LEU A 264 28.15 4.77 -13.62
CA LEU A 264 27.49 4.71 -14.93
C LEU A 264 27.77 5.96 -15.79
N GLY A 265 28.56 6.92 -15.32
CA GLY A 265 28.83 8.17 -16.02
C GLY A 265 27.68 9.17 -16.01
N MET A 266 26.68 8.96 -15.16
CA MET A 266 25.46 9.76 -15.07
C MET A 266 25.32 10.54 -13.75
N GLY A 267 26.39 10.63 -12.95
CA GLY A 267 26.33 11.23 -11.62
C GLY A 267 25.84 12.69 -11.62
N THR A 268 26.38 13.53 -12.51
CA THR A 268 25.96 14.93 -12.63
C THR A 268 24.52 15.04 -13.12
N TYR A 269 24.09 14.18 -14.05
CA TYR A 269 22.70 14.13 -14.52
C TYR A 269 21.75 13.77 -13.39
N TYR A 270 22.14 12.86 -12.51
CA TYR A 270 21.31 12.44 -11.38
C TYR A 270 21.23 13.50 -10.27
N SER A 271 22.35 14.10 -9.90
CA SER A 271 22.43 15.01 -8.77
C SER A 271 22.19 16.47 -9.12
N GLU A 272 22.40 16.86 -10.38
CA GLU A 272 22.47 18.27 -10.80
C GLU A 272 23.48 19.07 -9.97
N GLY A 273 24.42 18.38 -9.31
CA GLY A 273 25.40 18.99 -8.39
C GLY A 273 24.87 19.31 -7.00
N MET A 274 23.63 18.94 -6.70
CA MET A 274 22.96 19.22 -5.43
C MET A 274 23.21 18.15 -4.37
N THR A 275 23.23 18.57 -3.12
CA THR A 275 23.18 17.70 -1.94
C THR A 275 21.72 17.39 -1.56
N GLU A 276 21.52 16.51 -0.59
CA GLU A 276 20.17 16.25 -0.03
C GLU A 276 19.52 17.52 0.53
N LEU A 277 20.29 18.33 1.23
CA LEU A 277 19.78 19.59 1.80
C LEU A 277 19.45 20.61 0.70
N ASP A 278 20.26 20.66 -0.37
CA ASP A 278 19.96 21.52 -1.52
C ASP A 278 18.66 21.10 -2.20
N TRP A 279 18.40 19.78 -2.31
CA TRP A 279 17.12 19.29 -2.83
C TRP A 279 15.96 19.63 -1.91
N CYS A 280 16.12 19.57 -0.60
CA CYS A 280 15.09 20.04 0.34
C CYS A 280 14.82 21.53 0.16
N ARG A 281 15.87 22.32 -0.02
CA ARG A 281 15.75 23.77 -0.28
C ARG A 281 15.07 24.04 -1.62
N ALA A 282 15.43 23.32 -2.67
CA ALA A 282 14.79 23.47 -3.98
C ALA A 282 13.27 23.19 -3.92
N GLN A 283 12.85 22.19 -3.15
CA GLN A 283 11.44 21.91 -2.94
C GLN A 283 10.75 22.97 -2.09
N PHE A 284 11.41 23.51 -1.08
CA PHE A 284 10.93 24.64 -0.32
C PHE A 284 10.72 25.86 -1.25
N GLU A 285 11.69 26.19 -2.06
CA GLU A 285 11.65 27.35 -2.98
C GLU A 285 10.61 27.19 -4.10
N ALA A 286 10.33 25.96 -4.51
CA ALA A 286 9.29 25.65 -5.49
C ALA A 286 7.87 25.67 -4.91
N SER A 287 7.71 25.87 -3.62
CA SER A 287 6.43 25.90 -2.91
C SER A 287 5.95 27.33 -2.63
N ASP A 288 4.80 27.46 -1.96
CA ASP A 288 4.34 28.74 -1.43
C ASP A 288 4.98 29.14 -0.08
N LEU A 289 5.93 28.34 0.42
CA LEU A 289 6.63 28.61 1.68
C LEU A 289 7.45 29.91 1.65
N PRO A 290 8.22 30.25 0.59
CA PRO A 290 9.02 31.49 0.59
C PRO A 290 8.19 32.76 0.80
N GLY A 291 6.92 32.74 0.45
CA GLY A 291 6.00 33.84 0.72
C GLY A 291 5.46 33.91 2.16
N ARG A 292 5.85 32.95 3.00
CA ARG A 292 5.31 32.76 4.35
C ARG A 292 6.36 32.72 5.44
N ILE A 293 7.52 32.15 5.13
CA ILE A 293 8.64 31.97 6.07
C ILE A 293 9.96 31.97 5.27
N SER A 294 11.04 32.49 5.86
CA SER A 294 12.37 32.35 5.26
C SER A 294 12.87 30.91 5.33
N TRP A 295 13.81 30.54 4.47
CA TRP A 295 14.45 29.23 4.54
C TRP A 295 15.16 29.01 5.88
N GLU A 296 15.85 30.03 6.35
CA GLU A 296 16.61 30.01 7.60
C GLU A 296 15.69 29.80 8.80
N ASP A 297 14.57 30.55 8.88
CA ASP A 297 13.59 30.38 9.96
C ASP A 297 12.87 29.02 9.86
N PHE A 298 12.60 28.53 8.64
CA PHE A 298 11.99 27.22 8.45
C PHE A 298 12.93 26.10 8.89
N LEU A 299 14.21 26.22 8.55
CA LEU A 299 15.24 25.24 8.94
C LEU A 299 15.43 25.25 10.47
N GLU A 300 15.49 26.43 11.11
CA GLU A 300 15.62 26.54 12.55
C GLU A 300 14.40 26.00 13.29
N LYS A 301 13.22 26.38 12.84
CA LYS A 301 11.95 25.98 13.45
C LYS A 301 11.60 24.52 13.22
N GLY A 302 12.02 23.95 12.11
CA GLY A 302 11.76 22.58 11.71
C GLY A 302 10.42 22.35 11.02
N TYR A 303 9.50 23.30 11.00
CA TYR A 303 8.19 23.15 10.38
C TYR A 303 7.49 24.48 10.09
N TYR A 304 6.49 24.42 9.22
CA TYR A 304 5.52 25.49 9.00
C TYR A 304 4.10 24.92 9.04
N VAL A 305 3.21 25.62 9.73
CA VAL A 305 1.78 25.26 9.78
C VAL A 305 1.02 26.19 8.85
N VAL A 306 0.50 25.66 7.75
CA VAL A 306 -0.34 26.39 6.82
C VAL A 306 -1.62 26.85 7.54
N PRO A 307 -1.94 28.16 7.57
CA PRO A 307 -3.15 28.65 8.22
C PRO A 307 -4.41 28.03 7.59
N PRO A 308 -5.48 27.79 8.36
CA PRO A 308 -6.74 27.36 7.78
C PRO A 308 -7.33 28.46 6.90
N GLU A 309 -8.02 28.05 5.84
CA GLU A 309 -8.83 28.95 5.04
C GLU A 309 -9.99 29.52 5.86
N ASP A 310 -10.39 30.73 5.51
CA ASP A 310 -11.61 31.34 6.08
C ASP A 310 -12.84 30.61 5.49
N THR A 311 -13.42 29.71 6.28
CA THR A 311 -14.56 28.90 5.84
C THR A 311 -15.82 29.69 5.52
N ALA A 312 -15.89 30.95 5.98
CA ALA A 312 -16.98 31.85 5.61
C ALA A 312 -16.82 32.39 4.19
N LYS A 313 -15.59 32.47 3.69
CA LYS A 313 -15.27 32.97 2.35
C LYS A 313 -15.03 31.86 1.36
N THR A 314 -14.49 30.74 1.81
CA THR A 314 -14.13 29.60 0.96
C THR A 314 -15.06 28.42 1.25
N PRO A 315 -15.88 27.99 0.29
CA PRO A 315 -16.73 26.82 0.48
C PRO A 315 -15.91 25.61 0.86
N GLN A 316 -16.37 24.88 1.87
CA GLN A 316 -15.70 23.65 2.27
C GLN A 316 -15.62 22.66 1.11
N PRO A 317 -14.46 22.08 0.84
CA PRO A 317 -14.32 21.09 -0.20
C PRO A 317 -15.07 19.83 0.17
N VAL A 318 -15.71 19.22 -0.81
CA VAL A 318 -16.42 17.95 -0.70
C VAL A 318 -15.92 17.04 -1.81
N ALA A 319 -15.44 15.86 -1.47
CA ALA A 319 -15.02 14.89 -2.45
C ALA A 319 -16.12 14.63 -3.48
N MET A 320 -15.78 14.63 -4.76
CA MET A 320 -16.71 14.42 -5.87
C MET A 320 -17.83 15.47 -6.00
N ARG A 321 -17.75 16.62 -5.33
CA ARG A 321 -18.73 17.72 -5.50
C ARG A 321 -18.83 18.17 -6.95
N TRP A 322 -17.69 18.35 -7.59
CA TRP A 322 -17.62 18.73 -8.99
C TRP A 322 -18.42 17.77 -9.90
N PHE A 323 -18.36 16.48 -9.59
CA PHE A 323 -19.09 15.44 -10.32
C PHE A 323 -20.59 15.51 -10.05
N ALA A 324 -21.00 15.63 -8.78
CA ALA A 324 -22.41 15.75 -8.39
C ALA A 324 -23.11 16.99 -8.97
N GLU A 325 -22.36 18.09 -9.11
CA GLU A 325 -22.85 19.37 -9.66
C GLU A 325 -22.64 19.48 -11.18
N GLY A 326 -22.06 18.47 -11.81
CA GLY A 326 -21.77 18.49 -13.26
C GLY A 326 -20.63 19.40 -13.69
N ARG A 327 -19.84 19.94 -12.76
CA ARG A 327 -18.72 20.87 -13.00
C ARG A 327 -17.42 20.13 -13.25
N ARG A 328 -17.37 19.27 -14.27
CA ARG A 328 -16.26 18.38 -14.54
C ARG A 328 -14.91 19.07 -14.82
N LYS A 329 -14.95 20.33 -15.25
CA LYS A 329 -13.77 21.13 -15.56
C LYS A 329 -13.16 21.81 -14.32
N ASP A 330 -13.86 21.82 -13.21
CA ASP A 330 -13.48 22.54 -12.00
C ASP A 330 -12.77 21.64 -10.98
N VAL A 331 -12.26 20.51 -11.41
CA VAL A 331 -11.51 19.61 -10.52
C VAL A 331 -10.23 20.30 -10.09
N PRO A 332 -10.01 20.51 -8.78
CA PRO A 332 -8.78 21.09 -8.30
C PRO A 332 -7.59 20.19 -8.66
N GLU A 333 -6.46 20.80 -8.96
CA GLU A 333 -5.24 20.08 -9.33
C GLU A 333 -4.06 20.53 -8.50
N PRO A 334 -3.19 19.61 -8.08
CA PRO A 334 -1.90 19.98 -7.57
C PRO A 334 -1.00 20.53 -8.68
N HIS A 335 -0.05 21.37 -8.34
CA HIS A 335 0.95 21.93 -9.24
C HIS A 335 2.35 21.39 -8.93
N PRO A 336 3.23 21.41 -9.92
CA PRO A 336 2.98 21.41 -11.36
C PRO A 336 2.48 20.03 -11.81
N LEU A 337 1.63 19.99 -12.79
CA LEU A 337 1.21 18.74 -13.41
C LEU A 337 1.88 18.58 -14.79
N PRO A 338 2.25 17.35 -15.17
CA PRO A 338 2.69 17.06 -16.52
C PRO A 338 1.64 17.45 -17.57
N ALA A 339 2.11 17.86 -18.75
CA ALA A 339 1.21 18.17 -19.87
C ALA A 339 0.28 16.97 -20.17
N GLY A 340 -1.00 17.25 -20.33
CA GLY A 340 -2.03 16.22 -20.56
C GLY A 340 -2.51 15.46 -19.33
N TYR A 341 -1.86 15.65 -18.18
CA TYR A 341 -2.32 15.05 -16.93
C TYR A 341 -3.70 15.58 -16.53
N GLY A 342 -4.52 14.70 -16.04
CA GLY A 342 -5.85 15.07 -15.57
C GLY A 342 -6.86 15.42 -16.67
N THR A 343 -6.47 15.53 -17.94
CA THR A 343 -7.42 15.85 -19.02
C THR A 343 -8.54 14.83 -19.06
N THR A 344 -8.19 13.56 -19.09
CA THR A 344 -9.17 12.46 -19.14
C THR A 344 -10.00 12.41 -17.86
N PHE A 345 -9.40 12.68 -16.72
CA PHE A 345 -10.10 12.71 -15.43
C PHE A 345 -11.07 13.88 -15.34
N ARG A 346 -10.69 15.05 -15.88
CA ARG A 346 -11.56 16.23 -15.94
C ARG A 346 -12.76 16.06 -16.84
N GLU A 347 -12.64 15.24 -17.88
CA GLU A 347 -13.74 14.97 -18.82
C GLU A 347 -14.83 14.07 -18.22
N GLY A 348 -14.56 13.43 -17.09
CA GLY A 348 -15.49 12.59 -16.37
C GLY A 348 -14.84 11.37 -15.73
N LEU A 349 -15.64 10.44 -15.27
CA LEU A 349 -15.14 9.18 -14.74
C LEU A 349 -14.66 8.27 -15.89
N GLN A 350 -13.67 7.43 -15.60
CA GLN A 350 -13.13 6.41 -16.51
C GLN A 350 -14.09 5.21 -16.65
N THR A 351 -15.28 5.47 -17.14
CA THR A 351 -16.34 4.50 -17.42
C THR A 351 -16.90 4.76 -18.81
N MET A 352 -17.58 3.80 -19.40
CA MET A 352 -18.18 3.93 -20.74
C MET A 352 -19.16 5.11 -20.84
N SER A 353 -19.88 5.39 -19.76
CA SER A 353 -20.86 6.49 -19.70
C SER A 353 -20.28 7.80 -19.15
N GLY A 354 -19.04 7.81 -18.66
CA GLY A 354 -18.48 8.91 -17.88
C GLY A 354 -19.15 9.13 -16.54
N LYS A 355 -19.99 8.20 -16.09
CA LYS A 355 -20.78 8.23 -14.84
C LYS A 355 -20.49 7.01 -13.99
N ILE A 356 -21.00 6.98 -12.77
CA ILE A 356 -20.99 5.77 -11.95
C ILE A 356 -22.00 4.77 -12.56
N GLU A 357 -21.48 3.60 -12.90
CA GLU A 357 -22.27 2.54 -13.53
C GLU A 357 -22.61 1.44 -12.53
N PHE A 358 -23.89 1.19 -12.28
CA PHE A 358 -24.36 0.09 -11.45
C PHE A 358 -24.26 -1.27 -12.15
N GLU A 359 -24.33 -1.24 -13.47
CA GLU A 359 -24.20 -2.39 -14.35
C GLU A 359 -23.26 -2.03 -15.52
N PRO A 360 -21.93 -2.05 -15.30
CA PRO A 360 -20.97 -1.64 -16.32
C PRO A 360 -20.97 -2.60 -17.51
N SER A 361 -21.08 -2.06 -18.72
CA SER A 361 -21.00 -2.83 -19.97
C SER A 361 -19.62 -3.44 -20.17
N SER A 362 -18.57 -2.79 -19.71
CA SER A 362 -17.19 -3.31 -19.72
C SER A 362 -17.05 -4.61 -18.92
N LEU A 363 -17.74 -4.75 -17.78
CA LEU A 363 -17.75 -6.01 -17.03
C LEU A 363 -18.59 -7.09 -17.70
N LYS A 364 -19.62 -6.74 -18.46
CA LYS A 364 -20.35 -7.72 -19.29
C LYS A 364 -19.44 -8.30 -20.37
N MET A 365 -18.63 -7.46 -21.01
CA MET A 365 -17.65 -7.90 -22.01
C MET A 365 -16.49 -8.71 -21.39
N PHE A 366 -16.11 -8.40 -20.15
CA PHE A 366 -15.06 -9.12 -19.44
C PHE A 366 -15.48 -10.54 -19.05
N ASP A 367 -16.76 -10.77 -18.86
CA ASP A 367 -17.42 -12.07 -18.62
C ASP A 367 -16.73 -12.94 -17.54
N ASP A 368 -16.39 -12.32 -16.42
CA ASP A 368 -15.77 -13.00 -15.28
C ASP A 368 -16.86 -13.33 -14.23
N PRO A 369 -17.13 -14.61 -13.94
CA PRO A 369 -18.10 -15.01 -12.91
C PRO A 369 -17.80 -14.45 -11.52
N GLY A 370 -16.54 -14.22 -11.20
CA GLY A 370 -16.08 -13.57 -9.95
C GLY A 370 -16.30 -12.06 -9.93
N ARG A 371 -16.62 -11.46 -11.09
CA ARG A 371 -16.85 -10.02 -11.24
C ARG A 371 -18.08 -9.73 -12.10
N PRO A 372 -19.28 -10.22 -11.72
CA PRO A 372 -20.48 -10.01 -12.51
C PRO A 372 -20.81 -8.51 -12.65
N PRO A 373 -21.45 -8.10 -13.75
CA PRO A 373 -21.77 -6.70 -13.98
C PRO A 373 -22.68 -6.09 -12.90
N VAL A 374 -23.65 -6.85 -12.41
CA VAL A 374 -24.47 -6.43 -11.26
C VAL A 374 -23.85 -6.94 -9.97
N ASN A 375 -23.68 -6.05 -9.00
CA ASN A 375 -23.16 -6.42 -7.69
C ASN A 375 -24.05 -7.44 -7.00
N ARG A 376 -23.46 -8.53 -6.53
CA ARG A 376 -24.11 -9.55 -5.73
C ARG A 376 -23.13 -10.17 -4.75
N TYR A 377 -23.65 -10.81 -3.72
CA TYR A 377 -22.84 -11.66 -2.86
C TYR A 377 -22.36 -12.88 -3.63
N ILE A 378 -21.05 -13.09 -3.60
CA ILE A 378 -20.40 -14.27 -4.14
C ILE A 378 -19.69 -14.95 -2.98
N PRO A 379 -20.03 -16.21 -2.66
CA PRO A 379 -19.32 -16.96 -1.64
C PRO A 379 -17.83 -17.04 -1.96
N SER A 380 -16.99 -16.85 -0.96
CA SER A 380 -15.56 -17.11 -1.11
C SER A 380 -15.33 -18.60 -1.34
N TRP A 381 -14.36 -18.94 -2.18
CA TRP A 381 -14.00 -20.36 -2.43
C TRP A 381 -13.46 -21.06 -1.17
N GLU A 382 -12.97 -20.31 -0.17
CA GLU A 382 -12.52 -20.80 1.14
C GLU A 382 -13.46 -20.39 2.27
N GLY A 383 -14.67 -20.00 1.93
CA GLY A 383 -15.67 -19.49 2.87
C GLY A 383 -16.22 -20.59 3.79
N ARG A 384 -16.57 -20.17 5.00
CA ARG A 384 -17.17 -21.04 6.02
C ARG A 384 -18.48 -21.67 5.49
N GLY A 385 -18.53 -23.00 5.54
CA GLY A 385 -19.73 -23.77 5.17
C GLY A 385 -20.04 -23.82 3.67
N THR A 386 -19.15 -23.35 2.82
CA THR A 386 -19.44 -23.23 1.38
C THR A 386 -18.59 -24.13 0.49
N THR A 387 -17.55 -24.77 1.03
CA THR A 387 -16.60 -25.51 0.21
C THR A 387 -16.09 -26.79 0.89
N GLU A 388 -15.63 -27.72 0.07
CA GLU A 388 -14.90 -28.91 0.52
C GLU A 388 -13.66 -28.54 1.36
N LEU A 389 -12.97 -27.46 1.00
CA LEU A 389 -11.82 -26.94 1.74
C LEU A 389 -12.18 -26.61 3.20
N TYR A 390 -13.38 -26.12 3.47
CA TYR A 390 -13.82 -25.89 4.84
C TYR A 390 -13.90 -27.17 5.69
N GLY A 391 -14.21 -28.30 5.07
CA GLY A 391 -14.18 -29.61 5.75
C GLY A 391 -12.76 -30.02 6.16
N ARG A 392 -11.74 -29.66 5.35
CA ARG A 392 -10.33 -29.95 5.61
C ARG A 392 -9.67 -28.91 6.52
N PHE A 393 -10.01 -27.64 6.35
CA PHE A 393 -9.45 -26.49 7.07
C PHE A 393 -10.59 -25.67 7.71
N PRO A 394 -11.14 -26.13 8.85
CA PRO A 394 -12.36 -25.55 9.40
C PRO A 394 -12.19 -24.22 10.13
N LEU A 395 -10.96 -23.74 10.30
CA LEU A 395 -10.67 -22.45 10.93
C LEU A 395 -10.47 -21.36 9.87
N GLN A 396 -11.11 -20.23 10.09
CA GLN A 396 -10.94 -19.05 9.24
C GLN A 396 -9.78 -18.20 9.75
N LEU A 397 -8.74 -18.04 8.94
CA LEU A 397 -7.59 -17.21 9.27
C LEU A 397 -7.86 -15.74 8.92
N VAL A 398 -7.62 -14.84 9.86
CA VAL A 398 -7.64 -13.39 9.69
C VAL A 398 -6.24 -12.85 9.93
N THR A 399 -5.71 -12.11 8.98
CA THR A 399 -4.32 -11.64 9.00
C THR A 399 -4.24 -10.11 8.98
N PRO A 400 -4.50 -9.41 10.10
CA PRO A 400 -4.27 -7.97 10.18
C PRO A 400 -2.77 -7.67 10.25
N HIS A 401 -2.42 -6.41 9.95
CA HIS A 401 -1.06 -5.93 10.21
C HIS A 401 -0.73 -5.98 11.71
N PRO A 402 0.54 -6.19 12.08
CA PRO A 402 0.97 -6.15 13.46
C PRO A 402 0.65 -4.82 14.12
N ARG A 403 0.26 -4.87 15.40
CA ARG A 403 -0.12 -3.68 16.15
C ARG A 403 1.07 -2.77 16.47
N TYR A 404 2.22 -3.36 16.74
CA TYR A 404 3.38 -2.65 17.27
C TYR A 404 4.56 -2.59 16.30
N SER A 405 4.55 -3.38 15.22
CA SER A 405 5.54 -3.29 14.16
C SER A 405 5.04 -2.38 13.03
N PHE A 406 5.95 -1.71 12.36
CA PHE A 406 5.66 -0.95 11.16
C PHE A 406 5.98 -1.79 9.93
N HIS A 407 4.98 -2.45 9.38
CA HIS A 407 5.13 -3.40 8.25
C HIS A 407 6.17 -4.47 8.57
N THR A 408 7.21 -4.57 7.75
CA THR A 408 8.34 -5.47 7.94
C THR A 408 9.54 -4.82 8.64
N HIS A 409 9.42 -3.56 9.06
CA HIS A 409 10.45 -2.90 9.82
C HIS A 409 10.39 -3.26 11.31
N THR A 410 11.52 -3.28 11.96
CA THR A 410 11.68 -3.58 13.40
C THR A 410 11.27 -4.98 13.82
N ASP A 411 10.81 -5.79 12.88
CA ASP A 411 10.29 -7.11 13.17
C ASP A 411 11.40 -8.16 13.24
N GLY A 412 11.28 -9.10 14.19
CA GLY A 412 12.18 -10.24 14.31
C GLY A 412 13.63 -9.92 14.72
N LYS A 413 13.89 -8.74 15.23
CA LYS A 413 15.19 -8.32 15.74
C LYS A 413 15.18 -8.23 17.25
N ASP A 414 16.33 -8.10 17.86
CA ASP A 414 16.49 -7.82 19.29
C ASP A 414 15.98 -6.42 19.61
N THR A 415 14.69 -6.24 19.54
CA THR A 415 14.02 -4.97 19.81
C THR A 415 13.11 -5.09 21.04
N PHE A 416 12.98 -4.02 21.79
CA PHE A 416 12.08 -3.94 22.95
C PHE A 416 10.60 -4.24 22.59
N ILE A 417 10.25 -4.20 21.30
CA ILE A 417 8.90 -4.55 20.82
C ILE A 417 8.60 -6.02 21.08
N ASN A 418 9.60 -6.89 21.09
CA ASN A 418 9.42 -8.30 21.41
C ASN A 418 8.97 -8.54 22.86
N ASP A 419 9.29 -7.59 23.77
CA ASP A 419 8.91 -7.66 25.18
C ASP A 419 7.47 -7.19 25.44
N VAL A 420 6.81 -6.64 24.41
CA VAL A 420 5.39 -6.28 24.52
C VAL A 420 4.55 -7.54 24.61
N GLU A 421 3.75 -7.64 25.68
CA GLU A 421 2.91 -8.80 25.97
C GLU A 421 2.06 -9.21 24.74
N GLU A 422 2.12 -10.49 24.39
CA GLU A 422 1.46 -11.08 23.23
C GLU A 422 1.79 -10.43 21.87
N HIS A 423 2.85 -9.65 21.77
CA HIS A 423 3.36 -9.26 20.46
C HIS A 423 4.09 -10.47 19.83
N ARG A 424 5.04 -11.01 20.57
CA ARG A 424 5.70 -12.29 20.31
C ARG A 424 5.80 -13.09 21.59
N VAL A 425 6.02 -14.39 21.48
CA VAL A 425 6.21 -15.29 22.62
C VAL A 425 7.56 -15.95 22.49
N LEU A 426 8.37 -15.84 23.54
CA LEU A 426 9.67 -16.48 23.63
C LEU A 426 9.47 -17.95 24.04
N VAL A 427 9.84 -18.88 23.17
CA VAL A 427 9.85 -20.31 23.44
C VAL A 427 11.20 -20.86 23.03
N ASP A 428 11.89 -21.54 23.93
CA ASP A 428 13.21 -22.15 23.70
C ASP A 428 14.25 -21.21 23.07
N GLY A 429 14.21 -19.93 23.47
CA GLY A 429 15.16 -18.91 23.00
C GLY A 429 14.80 -18.25 21.66
N TYR A 430 13.64 -18.57 21.08
CA TYR A 430 13.17 -17.99 19.83
C TYR A 430 11.85 -17.25 20.02
N TYR A 431 11.69 -16.07 19.39
CA TYR A 431 10.48 -15.25 19.44
C TYR A 431 9.51 -15.63 18.32
N TYR A 432 8.44 -16.32 18.67
CA TYR A 432 7.38 -16.73 17.73
C TYR A 432 6.29 -15.67 17.60
N TRP A 433 5.76 -15.53 16.40
CA TRP A 433 4.50 -14.82 16.19
C TRP A 433 3.34 -15.51 16.91
N VAL A 434 2.33 -14.73 17.26
CA VAL A 434 1.18 -15.19 18.03
C VAL A 434 0.03 -15.56 17.11
N ALA A 435 -0.52 -16.76 17.30
CA ALA A 435 -1.79 -17.21 16.75
C ALA A 435 -2.88 -17.13 17.82
N ARG A 436 -3.74 -16.12 17.73
CA ARG A 436 -4.86 -15.97 18.68
C ARG A 436 -6.02 -16.84 18.26
N MET A 437 -6.61 -17.55 19.22
CA MET A 437 -7.75 -18.42 18.98
C MET A 437 -8.68 -18.50 20.18
N ASN A 438 -9.95 -18.89 19.91
CA ASN A 438 -10.92 -19.05 20.98
C ASN A 438 -10.57 -20.28 21.83
N PRO A 439 -10.72 -20.24 23.19
CA PRO A 439 -10.46 -21.37 24.05
C PRO A 439 -11.21 -22.65 23.65
N ARG A 440 -12.44 -22.54 23.16
CA ARG A 440 -13.21 -23.73 22.69
C ARG A 440 -12.54 -24.44 21.51
N ASP A 441 -11.93 -23.67 20.60
CA ASP A 441 -11.22 -24.22 19.45
C ASP A 441 -9.87 -24.85 19.89
N ALA A 442 -9.24 -24.27 20.88
CA ALA A 442 -8.00 -24.75 21.49
C ALA A 442 -8.23 -26.06 22.25
N ASP A 443 -9.24 -26.10 23.13
CA ASP A 443 -9.61 -27.29 23.91
C ASP A 443 -9.91 -28.50 23.02
N ALA A 444 -10.67 -28.27 21.92
CA ALA A 444 -11.00 -29.28 20.93
C ALA A 444 -9.75 -29.88 20.25
N ARG A 445 -8.62 -29.19 20.31
CA ARG A 445 -7.34 -29.56 19.69
C ARG A 445 -6.25 -29.88 20.72
N ARG A 446 -6.58 -29.78 22.00
CA ARG A 446 -5.63 -29.98 23.13
C ARG A 446 -4.45 -28.99 23.05
N ILE A 447 -4.73 -27.74 22.73
CA ILE A 447 -3.76 -26.66 22.64
C ILE A 447 -3.84 -25.83 23.92
N ALA A 448 -2.73 -25.69 24.61
CA ALA A 448 -2.58 -24.81 25.78
C ALA A 448 -2.12 -23.42 25.34
N HIS A 449 -2.23 -22.46 26.23
CA HIS A 449 -1.72 -21.12 26.02
C HIS A 449 -0.20 -21.15 25.89
N HIS A 450 0.33 -20.52 24.85
CA HIS A 450 1.74 -20.49 24.45
C HIS A 450 2.30 -21.81 23.88
N ASP A 451 1.49 -22.83 23.66
CA ASP A 451 1.95 -23.98 22.86
C ASP A 451 2.33 -23.54 21.44
N LEU A 452 3.37 -24.15 20.89
CA LEU A 452 3.71 -23.99 19.50
C LEU A 452 2.70 -24.72 18.61
N VAL A 453 2.12 -23.99 17.68
CA VAL A 453 1.10 -24.50 16.76
C VAL A 453 1.52 -24.26 15.33
N ARG A 454 1.17 -25.18 14.44
CA ARG A 454 1.34 -25.03 13.01
C ARG A 454 0.03 -24.59 12.37
N LEU A 455 0.00 -23.37 11.83
CA LEU A 455 -1.08 -22.92 10.95
C LEU A 455 -0.74 -23.37 9.52
N HIS A 456 -1.63 -24.11 8.89
CA HIS A 456 -1.36 -24.66 7.56
C HIS A 456 -2.59 -24.78 6.68
N ASN A 457 -2.36 -24.81 5.38
CA ASN A 457 -3.29 -25.25 4.35
C ASN A 457 -2.50 -25.91 3.19
N ASP A 458 -3.13 -26.10 2.03
CA ASP A 458 -2.47 -26.73 0.88
C ASP A 458 -1.35 -25.86 0.27
N ARG A 459 -1.29 -24.56 0.58
CA ARG A 459 -0.30 -23.62 0.03
C ARG A 459 0.96 -23.47 0.89
N GLY A 460 0.87 -23.80 2.18
CA GLY A 460 2.01 -23.67 3.06
C GLY A 460 1.65 -23.77 4.53
N SER A 461 2.64 -23.53 5.37
CA SER A 461 2.49 -23.56 6.81
C SER A 461 3.44 -22.59 7.51
N VAL A 462 3.04 -22.15 8.70
CA VAL A 462 3.83 -21.27 9.58
C VAL A 462 3.70 -21.74 11.02
N ILE A 463 4.77 -21.62 11.80
CA ILE A 463 4.78 -21.91 13.22
C ILE A 463 4.51 -20.65 14.02
N CYS A 464 3.58 -20.72 14.95
CA CYS A 464 3.19 -19.64 15.85
C CYS A 464 3.06 -20.14 17.28
N ALA A 465 3.10 -19.26 18.26
CA ALA A 465 2.69 -19.56 19.63
C ALA A 465 1.19 -19.25 19.80
N ALA A 466 0.45 -20.18 20.40
CA ALA A 466 -0.99 -20.02 20.62
C ALA A 466 -1.27 -18.99 21.72
N ALA A 467 -2.13 -18.01 21.47
CA ALA A 467 -2.68 -17.13 22.49
C ALA A 467 -4.20 -17.32 22.59
N LEU A 468 -4.65 -17.80 23.75
CA LEU A 468 -6.06 -18.11 23.96
C LEU A 468 -6.82 -16.86 24.39
N THR A 469 -7.91 -16.53 23.68
CA THR A 469 -8.71 -15.35 23.99
C THR A 469 -10.18 -15.53 23.59
N GLU A 470 -11.10 -15.12 24.47
CA GLU A 470 -12.53 -15.08 24.18
C GLU A 470 -12.93 -13.89 23.27
N ARG A 471 -12.00 -12.99 22.94
CA ARG A 471 -12.26 -11.87 22.04
C ARG A 471 -12.46 -12.29 20.59
N LEU A 472 -12.09 -13.51 20.24
CA LEU A 472 -12.34 -14.11 18.94
C LEU A 472 -13.53 -15.05 18.98
N ALA A 473 -14.36 -15.01 17.96
CA ALA A 473 -15.45 -15.98 17.81
C ALA A 473 -14.88 -17.39 17.56
N PRO A 474 -15.53 -18.45 18.05
CA PRO A 474 -15.16 -19.82 17.68
C PRO A 474 -15.13 -20.02 16.16
N GLY A 475 -14.14 -20.77 15.69
CA GLY A 475 -13.88 -21.02 14.28
C GLY A 475 -13.03 -19.95 13.60
N VAL A 476 -12.48 -18.97 14.35
CA VAL A 476 -11.61 -17.91 13.82
C VAL A 476 -10.25 -17.96 14.51
N VAL A 477 -9.19 -17.89 13.71
CA VAL A 477 -7.81 -17.70 14.17
C VAL A 477 -7.30 -16.37 13.61
N GLN A 478 -6.62 -15.60 14.45
CA GLN A 478 -5.96 -14.37 14.04
C GLN A 478 -4.45 -14.53 14.20
N ALA A 479 -3.71 -14.35 13.12
CA ALA A 479 -2.27 -14.19 13.12
C ALA A 479 -1.89 -12.92 12.38
N TYR A 480 -0.77 -12.32 12.74
CA TYR A 480 -0.34 -11.11 12.05
C TYR A 480 0.19 -11.43 10.65
N ALA A 481 -0.10 -10.53 9.70
CA ALA A 481 0.53 -10.52 8.39
C ALA A 481 1.79 -9.66 8.44
N SER A 482 2.73 -9.94 7.58
CA SER A 482 3.99 -9.24 7.41
C SER A 482 5.03 -9.58 8.48
N SER A 483 6.13 -10.13 8.03
CA SER A 483 7.33 -10.35 8.83
C SER A 483 8.57 -9.96 8.03
N ALA A 484 9.54 -9.30 8.67
CA ALA A 484 10.85 -9.04 8.07
C ALA A 484 11.72 -10.30 8.05
N VAL A 485 11.38 -11.26 8.89
CA VAL A 485 12.19 -12.48 9.08
C VAL A 485 11.65 -13.57 8.18
N TYR A 486 12.54 -14.17 7.42
CA TYR A 486 12.36 -15.44 6.76
C TYR A 486 13.35 -16.41 7.41
N ASP A 487 12.85 -17.26 8.26
CA ASP A 487 13.67 -18.17 9.09
C ASP A 487 13.04 -19.57 9.13
N PRO A 488 13.12 -20.31 8.02
CA PRO A 488 12.47 -21.60 7.89
C PRO A 488 13.11 -22.65 8.82
N ILE A 489 12.27 -23.50 9.40
CA ILE A 489 12.70 -24.66 10.17
C ILE A 489 13.14 -25.76 9.20
N GLY A 490 14.45 -25.96 9.04
CA GLY A 490 15.02 -26.91 8.10
C GLY A 490 15.44 -26.28 6.78
N GLU A 491 15.13 -26.93 5.66
CA GLU A 491 15.53 -26.44 4.34
C GLU A 491 14.71 -25.24 3.89
N PRO A 492 15.34 -24.08 3.61
CA PRO A 492 14.64 -22.92 3.07
C PRO A 492 13.91 -23.25 1.77
N GLY A 493 12.69 -22.77 1.62
CA GLY A 493 11.83 -23.07 0.50
C GLY A 493 11.05 -24.39 0.62
N ARG A 494 11.27 -25.17 1.66
CA ARG A 494 10.64 -26.49 1.87
C ARG A 494 9.99 -26.64 3.24
N SER A 495 10.36 -25.81 4.19
CA SER A 495 9.95 -25.92 5.59
C SER A 495 8.97 -24.82 5.99
N PRO A 496 8.16 -25.03 7.05
CA PRO A 496 7.41 -23.97 7.68
C PRO A 496 8.33 -22.83 8.14
N ASP A 497 7.85 -21.62 8.03
CA ASP A 497 8.48 -20.44 8.63
C ASP A 497 8.09 -20.29 10.09
#